data_f8834f31ea0504e7add1bc29bc5d54e9
#
_entry.id   f8834f31ea0504e7add1bc29bc5d54e9
#
_cell.length_a   1.000
_cell.length_b   1.000
_cell.length_c   1.000
_cell.angle_alpha   90.00
_cell.angle_beta   90.00
_cell.angle_gamma   90.00
#
_symmetry.space_group_name_H-M   'P 1'
#
loop_
_entity.id
_entity.type
_entity.pdbx_description
1 polymer ?
#
loop_
_entity_poly.entity_id
_entity_poly.type
_entity_poly.pdbx_seq_one_letter_code
_entity_poly.pdbx_strand_id
1 'polypeptide(L)'
;LLTAAGLLSRVLGFFYRIFLSRTIGAEGLGIYQMIFPVYGIFFSLCAGSIQTAISRFTAADPDRAKRTLLSGFSLSFAMSLAAAFMIRHFSGPLAEHVLMEPRCAPLLSVMAFAIPCTSVHACICGYYYGKEKVSVPAASQLLEQMIRIFTVFLLMSVCIEKQIPVTVSLAVFGLVAGEAGSALFVLIFFLLFHEFHENTGRSYRIGQSSIKNPLFRNFGRISDLSGNLFSPMAALLALAAPLMANRLVLNLLQSAETIMIPARLTVYGLTRSQAVS
;
A
#
# COMPACT_ATOMS: atom_id res chain seq x y z
N LEU A 1 3.12 12.20 16.94
CA LEU A 1 2.11 11.16 16.82
C LEU A 1 2.45 10.17 15.70
N LEU A 2 2.64 10.63 14.45
CA LEU A 2 2.93 9.77 13.30
C LEU A 2 4.21 8.96 13.48
N THR A 3 5.28 9.58 13.98
CA THR A 3 6.56 8.91 14.25
C THR A 3 6.41 7.82 15.32
N ALA A 4 5.65 8.10 16.38
CA ALA A 4 5.39 7.14 17.44
C ALA A 4 4.54 5.96 16.93
N ALA A 5 3.49 6.22 16.15
CA ALA A 5 2.68 5.19 15.53
C ALA A 5 3.52 4.33 14.55
N GLY A 6 4.37 4.97 13.74
CA GLY A 6 5.28 4.26 12.82
C GLY A 6 6.30 3.39 13.55
N LEU A 7 6.86 3.86 14.66
CA LEU A 7 7.78 3.07 15.49
C LEU A 7 7.04 1.86 16.11
N LEU A 8 5.87 2.09 16.69
CA LEU A 8 5.06 1.03 17.28
C LEU A 8 4.66 -0.03 16.25
N SER A 9 4.25 0.39 15.04
CA SER A 9 3.96 -0.53 13.94
C SER A 9 5.16 -1.38 13.54
N ARG A 10 6.37 -0.81 13.54
CA ARG A 10 7.61 -1.56 13.23
C ARG A 10 7.93 -2.58 14.31
N VAL A 11 7.77 -2.22 15.58
CA VAL A 11 7.95 -3.14 16.72
C VAL A 11 6.94 -4.28 16.63
N LEU A 12 5.66 -3.99 16.42
CA LEU A 12 4.63 -5.02 16.22
C LEU A 12 4.95 -5.91 15.02
N GLY A 13 5.38 -5.33 13.90
CA GLY A 13 5.78 -6.08 12.70
C GLY A 13 7.00 -6.99 12.94
N PHE A 14 7.95 -6.56 13.78
CA PHE A 14 9.09 -7.40 14.18
C PHE A 14 8.65 -8.61 15.00
N PHE A 15 7.82 -8.44 16.03
CA PHE A 15 7.27 -9.55 16.80
C PHE A 15 6.39 -10.48 15.94
N TYR A 16 5.62 -9.91 15.03
CA TYR A 16 4.84 -10.69 14.07
C TYR A 16 5.72 -11.58 13.18
N ARG A 17 6.87 -11.10 12.71
CA ARG A 17 7.83 -11.92 11.93
C ARG A 17 8.43 -13.06 12.75
N ILE A 18 8.78 -12.79 14.02
CA ILE A 18 9.26 -13.86 14.93
C ILE A 18 8.18 -14.92 15.12
N PHE A 19 6.94 -14.49 15.35
CA PHE A 19 5.80 -15.40 15.47
C PHE A 19 5.61 -16.24 14.20
N LEU A 20 5.62 -15.60 13.02
CA LEU A 20 5.51 -16.32 11.75
C LEU A 20 6.65 -17.31 11.53
N SER A 21 7.89 -16.92 11.79
CA SER A 21 9.05 -17.80 11.64
C SER A 21 8.93 -19.07 12.50
N ARG A 22 8.38 -18.94 13.70
CA ARG A 22 8.13 -20.10 14.58
C ARG A 22 6.95 -20.97 14.13
N THR A 23 6.00 -20.38 13.41
CA THR A 23 4.75 -21.05 13.02
C THR A 23 4.86 -21.76 11.67
N ILE A 24 5.41 -21.08 10.66
CA ILE A 24 5.53 -21.60 9.28
C ILE A 24 6.97 -22.00 8.90
N GLY A 25 7.90 -21.84 9.85
CA GLY A 25 9.31 -22.11 9.63
C GLY A 25 10.06 -21.00 8.85
N ALA A 26 11.39 -21.12 8.82
CA ALA A 26 12.23 -20.12 8.12
C ALA A 26 12.00 -20.15 6.59
N GLU A 27 11.87 -21.34 6.00
CA GLU A 27 11.57 -21.50 4.58
C GLU A 27 10.22 -20.87 4.20
N GLY A 28 9.16 -21.12 4.99
CA GLY A 28 7.86 -20.51 4.78
C GLY A 28 7.89 -18.98 4.88
N LEU A 29 8.66 -18.45 5.84
CA LEU A 29 8.85 -17.01 5.97
C LEU A 29 9.59 -16.43 4.76
N GLY A 30 10.60 -17.14 4.22
CA GLY A 30 11.31 -16.73 3.01
C GLY A 30 10.38 -16.67 1.81
N ILE A 31 9.56 -17.69 1.57
CA ILE A 31 8.53 -17.70 0.50
C ILE A 31 7.55 -16.52 0.66
N TYR A 32 7.10 -16.26 1.91
CA TYR A 32 6.24 -15.12 2.20
C TYR A 32 6.91 -13.79 1.84
N GLN A 33 8.21 -13.66 2.09
CA GLN A 33 8.94 -12.43 1.76
C GLN A 33 9.15 -12.24 0.25
N MET A 34 9.25 -13.31 -0.51
CA MET A 34 9.45 -13.23 -1.97
C MET A 34 8.28 -12.60 -2.73
N ILE A 35 7.07 -12.53 -2.15
CA ILE A 35 5.93 -11.88 -2.81
C ILE A 35 5.96 -10.34 -2.68
N PHE A 36 6.67 -9.78 -1.68
CA PHE A 36 6.68 -8.33 -1.43
C PHE A 36 7.30 -7.48 -2.53
N PRO A 37 8.34 -7.92 -3.26
CA PRO A 37 8.83 -7.21 -4.43
C PRO A 37 7.74 -6.92 -5.47
N VAL A 38 6.94 -7.93 -5.79
CA VAL A 38 5.81 -7.80 -6.72
C VAL A 38 4.77 -6.83 -6.15
N TYR A 39 4.38 -7.03 -4.89
CA TYR A 39 3.46 -6.12 -4.20
C TYR A 39 3.95 -4.67 -4.20
N GLY A 40 5.23 -4.45 -3.89
CA GLY A 40 5.85 -3.12 -3.82
C GLY A 40 5.83 -2.37 -5.16
N ILE A 41 6.06 -3.07 -6.27
CA ILE A 41 5.98 -2.50 -7.62
C ILE A 41 4.56 -1.99 -7.89
N PHE A 42 3.55 -2.85 -7.71
CA PHE A 42 2.16 -2.50 -7.97
C PHE A 42 1.62 -1.45 -6.98
N PHE A 43 2.01 -1.53 -5.70
CA PHE A 43 1.73 -0.50 -4.71
C PHE A 43 2.27 0.88 -5.15
N SER A 44 3.50 0.93 -5.64
CA SER A 44 4.11 2.19 -6.09
C SER A 44 3.40 2.80 -7.28
N LEU A 45 2.97 1.96 -8.22
CA LEU A 45 2.26 2.39 -9.42
C LEU A 45 0.82 2.85 -9.11
N CYS A 46 0.08 2.04 -8.35
CA CYS A 46 -1.36 2.24 -8.16
C CYS A 46 -1.71 3.15 -6.98
N ALA A 47 -0.92 3.13 -5.91
CA ALA A 47 -1.30 3.75 -4.65
C ALA A 47 -0.30 4.81 -4.16
N GLY A 48 0.94 4.42 -3.90
CA GLY A 48 1.89 5.24 -3.14
C GLY A 48 2.25 6.58 -3.76
N SER A 49 2.37 6.64 -5.09
CA SER A 49 2.70 7.89 -5.80
C SER A 49 1.47 8.80 -5.92
N ILE A 50 0.30 8.21 -6.13
CA ILE A 50 -0.97 8.94 -6.19
C ILE A 50 -1.33 9.51 -4.81
N GLN A 51 -1.11 8.75 -3.73
CA GLN A 51 -1.22 9.23 -2.35
C GLN A 51 -0.41 10.52 -2.12
N THR A 52 0.85 10.51 -2.55
CA THR A 52 1.74 11.67 -2.41
C THR A 52 1.26 12.86 -3.25
N ALA A 53 0.77 12.60 -4.46
CA ALA A 53 0.20 13.63 -5.32
C ALA A 53 -1.07 14.24 -4.70
N ILE A 54 -2.01 13.41 -4.23
CA ILE A 54 -3.22 13.87 -3.53
C ILE A 54 -2.85 14.73 -2.32
N SER A 55 -1.89 14.29 -1.50
CA SER A 55 -1.44 15.05 -0.33
C SER A 55 -0.92 16.44 -0.70
N ARG A 56 -0.07 16.52 -1.72
CA ARG A 56 0.51 17.80 -2.18
C ARG A 56 -0.54 18.76 -2.76
N PHE A 57 -1.45 18.26 -3.60
CA PHE A 57 -2.52 19.09 -4.18
C PHE A 57 -3.53 19.52 -3.12
N THR A 58 -3.88 18.66 -2.17
CA THR A 58 -4.77 19.00 -1.06
C THR A 58 -4.16 20.07 -0.16
N ALA A 59 -2.85 20.02 0.09
CA ALA A 59 -2.15 21.05 0.86
C ALA A 59 -2.04 22.38 0.11
N ALA A 60 -1.89 22.34 -1.23
CA ALA A 60 -1.78 23.53 -2.07
C ALA A 60 -3.12 24.26 -2.26
N ASP A 61 -4.22 23.52 -2.38
CA ASP A 61 -5.58 24.06 -2.58
C ASP A 61 -6.59 23.27 -1.74
N PRO A 62 -6.80 23.68 -0.47
CA PRO A 62 -7.74 23.00 0.44
C PRO A 62 -9.21 23.08 -0.02
N ASP A 63 -9.59 24.11 -0.80
CA ASP A 63 -10.97 24.30 -1.26
C ASP A 63 -11.33 23.24 -2.34
N ARG A 64 -10.35 22.81 -3.12
CA ARG A 64 -10.51 21.76 -4.15
C ARG A 64 -10.12 20.37 -3.68
N ALA A 65 -9.79 20.19 -2.40
CA ALA A 65 -9.29 18.93 -1.84
C ALA A 65 -10.19 17.71 -2.11
N LYS A 66 -11.52 17.88 -2.03
CA LYS A 66 -12.50 16.82 -2.33
C LYS A 66 -12.44 16.39 -3.80
N ARG A 67 -12.37 17.33 -4.71
CA ARG A 67 -12.29 17.06 -6.15
C ARG A 67 -10.98 16.37 -6.50
N THR A 68 -9.90 16.78 -5.88
CA THR A 68 -8.57 16.16 -5.99
C THR A 68 -8.61 14.71 -5.48
N LEU A 69 -9.21 14.48 -4.31
CA LEU A 69 -9.38 13.14 -3.76
C LEU A 69 -10.19 12.25 -4.70
N LEU A 70 -11.35 12.72 -5.19
CA LEU A 70 -12.23 11.92 -6.05
C LEU A 70 -11.55 11.54 -7.37
N SER A 71 -10.84 12.49 -7.99
CA SER A 71 -10.10 12.25 -9.22
C SER A 71 -8.93 11.27 -9.01
N GLY A 72 -8.18 11.46 -7.93
CA GLY A 72 -7.07 10.56 -7.57
C GLY A 72 -7.55 9.17 -7.16
N PHE A 73 -8.66 9.10 -6.42
CA PHE A 73 -9.29 7.83 -6.04
C PHE A 73 -9.78 7.05 -7.28
N SER A 74 -10.50 7.70 -8.19
CA SER A 74 -10.98 7.06 -9.42
C SER A 74 -9.82 6.50 -10.25
N LEU A 75 -8.75 7.28 -10.43
CA LEU A 75 -7.55 6.86 -11.15
C LEU A 75 -6.84 5.69 -10.46
N SER A 76 -6.54 5.84 -9.16
CA SER A 76 -5.84 4.85 -8.36
C SER A 76 -6.61 3.53 -8.28
N PHE A 77 -7.92 3.60 -8.07
CA PHE A 77 -8.78 2.43 -7.97
C PHE A 77 -8.90 1.69 -9.30
N ALA A 78 -9.08 2.41 -10.43
CA ALA A 78 -9.10 1.78 -11.75
C ALA A 78 -7.76 1.08 -12.07
N MET A 79 -6.63 1.75 -11.80
CA MET A 79 -5.30 1.14 -11.97
C MET A 79 -5.10 -0.07 -11.07
N SER A 80 -5.58 -0.03 -9.83
CA SER A 80 -5.43 -1.13 -8.88
C SER A 80 -6.26 -2.35 -9.25
N LEU A 81 -7.47 -2.16 -9.81
CA LEU A 81 -8.28 -3.27 -10.33
C LEU A 81 -7.60 -3.93 -11.54
N ALA A 82 -7.08 -3.12 -12.47
CA ALA A 82 -6.32 -3.64 -13.61
C ALA A 82 -5.06 -4.41 -13.15
N ALA A 83 -4.33 -3.88 -12.17
CA ALA A 83 -3.17 -4.52 -11.57
C ALA A 83 -3.53 -5.84 -10.87
N ALA A 84 -4.61 -5.86 -10.09
CA ALA A 84 -5.08 -7.06 -9.41
C ALA A 84 -5.47 -8.16 -10.42
N PHE A 85 -6.18 -7.78 -11.48
CA PHE A 85 -6.53 -8.70 -12.56
C PHE A 85 -5.26 -9.24 -13.25
N MET A 86 -4.29 -8.37 -13.55
CA MET A 86 -3.03 -8.75 -14.20
C MET A 86 -2.22 -9.71 -13.32
N ILE A 87 -2.04 -9.41 -12.03
CA ILE A 87 -1.32 -10.28 -11.10
C ILE A 87 -2.02 -11.65 -11.00
N ARG A 88 -3.34 -11.66 -10.86
CA ARG A 88 -4.09 -12.90 -10.76
C ARG A 88 -3.99 -13.76 -12.03
N HIS A 89 -4.04 -13.12 -13.20
CA HIS A 89 -3.95 -13.82 -14.49
C HIS A 89 -2.53 -14.36 -14.74
N PHE A 90 -1.52 -13.58 -14.39
CA PHE A 90 -0.11 -13.91 -14.62
C PHE A 90 0.60 -14.46 -13.36
N SER A 91 -0.14 -14.91 -12.34
CA SER A 91 0.46 -15.42 -11.09
C SER A 91 1.39 -16.61 -11.30
N GLY A 92 1.05 -17.55 -12.19
CA GLY A 92 1.92 -18.68 -12.57
C GLY A 92 3.22 -18.24 -13.23
N PRO A 93 3.19 -17.58 -14.39
CA PRO A 93 4.39 -17.05 -15.04
C PRO A 93 5.24 -16.13 -14.15
N LEU A 94 4.63 -15.29 -13.29
CA LEU A 94 5.38 -14.47 -12.34
C LEU A 94 6.12 -15.32 -11.30
N ALA A 95 5.46 -16.35 -10.77
CA ALA A 95 6.06 -17.23 -9.78
C ALA A 95 7.21 -18.05 -10.37
N GLU A 96 7.04 -18.58 -11.57
CA GLU A 96 8.02 -19.46 -12.21
C GLU A 96 9.21 -18.72 -12.81
N HIS A 97 8.97 -17.60 -13.54
CA HIS A 97 10.01 -16.94 -14.31
C HIS A 97 10.62 -15.74 -13.59
N VAL A 98 9.85 -15.03 -12.74
CA VAL A 98 10.34 -13.85 -12.03
C VAL A 98 10.83 -14.20 -10.64
N LEU A 99 9.99 -14.89 -9.84
CA LEU A 99 10.36 -15.27 -8.47
C LEU A 99 11.16 -16.58 -8.43
N MET A 100 11.18 -17.35 -9.52
CA MET A 100 11.81 -18.68 -9.59
C MET A 100 11.32 -19.66 -8.52
N GLU A 101 10.13 -19.43 -7.97
CA GLU A 101 9.51 -20.23 -6.91
C GLU A 101 8.02 -20.47 -7.20
N PRO A 102 7.65 -21.61 -7.78
CA PRO A 102 6.27 -21.93 -8.20
C PRO A 102 5.25 -21.87 -7.03
N ARG A 103 5.71 -22.14 -5.81
CA ARG A 103 4.86 -22.08 -4.60
C ARG A 103 4.33 -20.66 -4.30
N CYS A 104 4.90 -19.63 -4.90
CA CYS A 104 4.41 -18.26 -4.79
C CYS A 104 3.14 -18.00 -5.63
N ALA A 105 2.81 -18.81 -6.64
CA ALA A 105 1.66 -18.57 -7.52
C ALA A 105 0.32 -18.43 -6.78
N PRO A 106 -0.10 -19.35 -5.91
CA PRO A 106 -1.32 -19.19 -5.13
C PRO A 106 -1.27 -18.00 -4.18
N LEU A 107 -0.09 -17.68 -3.63
CA LEU A 107 0.10 -16.55 -2.73
C LEU A 107 -0.08 -15.22 -3.45
N LEU A 108 0.46 -15.07 -4.66
CA LEU A 108 0.28 -13.90 -5.52
C LEU A 108 -1.19 -13.69 -5.89
N SER A 109 -1.91 -14.78 -6.19
CA SER A 109 -3.33 -14.72 -6.52
C SER A 109 -4.18 -14.20 -5.38
N VAL A 110 -3.87 -14.57 -4.14
CA VAL A 110 -4.53 -14.06 -2.93
C VAL A 110 -4.12 -12.61 -2.65
N MET A 111 -2.82 -12.32 -2.73
CA MET A 111 -2.26 -10.98 -2.50
C MET A 111 -2.85 -9.94 -3.47
N ALA A 112 -3.22 -10.32 -4.69
CA ALA A 112 -3.83 -9.42 -5.67
C ALA A 112 -5.04 -8.66 -5.12
N PHE A 113 -5.82 -9.27 -4.21
CA PHE A 113 -6.96 -8.62 -3.57
C PHE A 113 -6.56 -7.51 -2.58
N ALA A 114 -5.33 -7.51 -2.06
CA ALA A 114 -4.85 -6.44 -1.20
C ALA A 114 -4.70 -5.11 -1.96
N ILE A 115 -4.33 -5.14 -3.25
CA ILE A 115 -3.96 -3.95 -4.03
C ILE A 115 -5.12 -2.93 -4.16
N PRO A 116 -6.36 -3.31 -4.50
CA PRO A 116 -7.48 -2.37 -4.48
C PRO A 116 -7.76 -1.80 -3.08
N CYS A 117 -7.66 -2.61 -2.03
CA CYS A 117 -7.85 -2.15 -0.66
C CYS A 117 -6.77 -1.12 -0.27
N THR A 118 -5.51 -1.41 -0.57
CA THR A 118 -4.40 -0.49 -0.34
C THR A 118 -4.56 0.82 -1.10
N SER A 119 -5.10 0.77 -2.32
CA SER A 119 -5.40 1.95 -3.14
C SER A 119 -6.43 2.87 -2.47
N VAL A 120 -7.51 2.31 -1.95
CA VAL A 120 -8.53 3.05 -1.17
C VAL A 120 -7.90 3.69 0.06
N HIS A 121 -7.19 2.89 0.86
CA HIS A 121 -6.49 3.33 2.06
C HIS A 121 -5.51 4.48 1.76
N ALA A 122 -4.65 4.32 0.76
CA ALA A 122 -3.64 5.29 0.40
C ALA A 122 -4.24 6.64 -0.06
N CYS A 123 -5.28 6.62 -0.89
CA CYS A 123 -5.92 7.84 -1.36
C CYS A 123 -6.53 8.67 -0.22
N ILE A 124 -7.26 8.02 0.68
CA ILE A 124 -7.88 8.70 1.82
C ILE A 124 -6.82 9.21 2.80
N CYS A 125 -5.78 8.40 3.09
CA CYS A 125 -4.65 8.86 3.89
C CYS A 125 -3.93 10.04 3.25
N GLY A 126 -3.75 10.06 1.92
CA GLY A 126 -3.19 11.18 1.19
C GLY A 126 -3.96 12.48 1.40
N TYR A 127 -5.28 12.42 1.38
CA TYR A 127 -6.15 13.55 1.68
C TYR A 127 -5.96 14.07 3.12
N TYR A 128 -5.91 13.16 4.11
CA TYR A 128 -5.68 13.56 5.51
C TYR A 128 -4.28 14.11 5.75
N TYR A 129 -3.25 13.58 5.07
CA TYR A 129 -1.91 14.16 5.11
C TYR A 129 -1.89 15.57 4.54
N GLY A 130 -2.58 15.82 3.42
CA GLY A 130 -2.68 17.16 2.84
C GLY A 130 -3.43 18.16 3.72
N LYS A 131 -4.32 17.67 4.58
CA LYS A 131 -5.03 18.48 5.60
C LYS A 131 -4.29 18.58 6.95
N GLU A 132 -3.06 18.08 7.03
CA GLU A 132 -2.26 18.01 8.27
C GLU A 132 -2.91 17.20 9.41
N LYS A 133 -3.96 16.41 9.12
CA LYS A 133 -4.65 15.55 10.08
C LYS A 133 -4.03 14.17 10.14
N VAL A 134 -2.83 14.07 10.69
CA VAL A 134 -2.02 12.84 10.75
C VAL A 134 -2.55 11.77 11.71
N SER A 135 -3.54 12.09 12.55
CA SER A 135 -4.12 11.13 13.52
C SER A 135 -4.81 9.95 12.85
N VAL A 136 -5.55 10.20 11.76
CA VAL A 136 -6.30 9.16 11.03
C VAL A 136 -5.35 8.18 10.33
N PRO A 137 -4.36 8.61 9.53
CA PRO A 137 -3.36 7.70 8.97
C PRO A 137 -2.56 6.95 10.05
N ALA A 138 -2.22 7.60 11.16
CA ALA A 138 -1.49 6.95 12.25
C ALA A 138 -2.33 5.84 12.91
N ALA A 139 -3.61 6.11 13.17
CA ALA A 139 -4.53 5.12 13.74
C ALA A 139 -4.76 3.95 12.77
N SER A 140 -4.96 4.24 11.47
CA SER A 140 -5.18 3.20 10.47
C SER A 140 -3.98 2.28 10.30
N GLN A 141 -2.75 2.80 10.39
CA GLN A 141 -1.52 2.01 10.32
C GLN A 141 -1.39 1.03 11.50
N LEU A 142 -1.75 1.45 12.71
CA LEU A 142 -1.78 0.57 13.88
C LEU A 142 -2.87 -0.48 13.76
N LEU A 143 -4.06 -0.07 13.34
CA LEU A 143 -5.20 -0.96 13.15
C LEU A 143 -4.90 -2.04 12.10
N GLU A 144 -4.25 -1.68 11.01
CA GLU A 144 -3.77 -2.62 9.98
C GLU A 144 -2.93 -3.74 10.59
N GLN A 145 -1.93 -3.37 11.41
CA GLN A 145 -1.06 -4.35 12.08
C GLN A 145 -1.83 -5.23 13.07
N MET A 146 -2.75 -4.64 13.85
CA MET A 146 -3.56 -5.39 14.80
C MET A 146 -4.48 -6.40 14.10
N ILE A 147 -5.17 -5.97 13.03
CA ILE A 147 -6.04 -6.85 12.24
C ILE A 147 -5.21 -7.98 11.60
N ARG A 148 -4.04 -7.66 11.03
CA ARG A 148 -3.14 -8.65 10.43
C ARG A 148 -2.74 -9.73 11.43
N ILE A 149 -2.24 -9.33 12.61
CA ILE A 149 -1.83 -10.23 13.68
C ILE A 149 -3.02 -11.07 14.16
N PHE A 150 -4.15 -10.43 14.45
CA PHE A 150 -5.34 -11.09 14.94
C PHE A 150 -5.89 -12.12 13.94
N THR A 151 -5.95 -11.76 12.66
CA THR A 151 -6.42 -12.67 11.60
C THR A 151 -5.53 -13.91 11.49
N VAL A 152 -4.21 -13.74 11.51
CA VAL A 152 -3.31 -14.90 11.44
C VAL A 152 -3.44 -15.79 12.68
N PHE A 153 -3.55 -15.18 13.86
CA PHE A 153 -3.75 -15.93 15.11
C PHE A 153 -5.07 -16.71 15.10
N LEU A 154 -6.16 -16.08 14.65
CA LEU A 154 -7.47 -16.72 14.52
C LEU A 154 -7.43 -17.90 13.53
N LEU A 155 -6.87 -17.67 12.33
CA LEU A 155 -6.77 -18.71 11.31
C LEU A 155 -5.89 -19.87 11.77
N MET A 156 -4.79 -19.56 12.48
CA MET A 156 -3.93 -20.60 13.08
C MET A 156 -4.70 -21.44 14.10
N SER A 157 -5.48 -20.82 14.99
CA SER A 157 -6.31 -21.54 15.97
C SER A 157 -7.29 -22.49 15.28
N VAL A 158 -7.96 -22.03 14.21
CA VAL A 158 -8.87 -22.87 13.41
C VAL A 158 -8.14 -24.02 12.72
N CYS A 159 -6.92 -23.77 12.19
CA CYS A 159 -6.12 -24.83 11.56
C CYS A 159 -5.71 -25.92 12.56
N ILE A 160 -5.32 -25.53 13.78
CA ILE A 160 -4.96 -26.48 14.85
C ILE A 160 -6.19 -27.30 15.25
N GLU A 161 -7.35 -26.67 15.44
CA GLU A 161 -8.59 -27.37 15.82
C GLU A 161 -9.02 -28.38 14.76
N LYS A 162 -8.90 -28.01 13.48
CA LYS A 162 -9.28 -28.85 12.34
C LYS A 162 -8.16 -29.79 11.86
N GLN A 163 -7.01 -29.80 12.52
CA GLN A 163 -5.81 -30.57 12.12
C GLN A 163 -5.37 -30.33 10.67
N ILE A 164 -5.59 -29.11 10.17
CA ILE A 164 -5.14 -28.69 8.84
C ILE A 164 -3.69 -28.19 8.94
N PRO A 165 -2.80 -28.56 8.01
CA PRO A 165 -1.42 -28.08 8.04
C PRO A 165 -1.35 -26.56 7.91
N VAL A 166 -0.57 -25.94 8.79
CA VAL A 166 -0.33 -24.48 8.76
C VAL A 166 0.54 -24.15 7.55
N THR A 167 0.04 -23.34 6.64
CA THR A 167 0.71 -22.98 5.39
C THR A 167 1.01 -21.48 5.32
N VAL A 168 1.92 -21.10 4.43
CA VAL A 168 2.28 -19.69 4.16
C VAL A 168 1.07 -18.84 3.76
N SER A 169 0.05 -19.46 3.19
CA SER A 169 -1.20 -18.77 2.80
C SER A 169 -1.87 -18.03 3.96
N LEU A 170 -1.74 -18.54 5.20
CA LEU A 170 -2.26 -17.86 6.40
C LEU A 170 -1.69 -16.45 6.57
N ALA A 171 -0.38 -16.28 6.34
CA ALA A 171 0.28 -14.99 6.44
C ALA A 171 -0.22 -14.02 5.36
N VAL A 172 -0.48 -14.53 4.14
CA VAL A 172 -1.01 -13.71 3.04
C VAL A 172 -2.47 -13.33 3.28
N PHE A 173 -3.30 -14.22 3.83
CA PHE A 173 -4.66 -13.87 4.26
C PHE A 173 -4.65 -12.80 5.35
N GLY A 174 -3.73 -12.88 6.31
CA GLY A 174 -3.53 -11.84 7.30
C GLY A 174 -3.15 -10.49 6.68
N LEU A 175 -2.28 -10.49 5.66
CA LEU A 175 -1.91 -9.29 4.90
C LEU A 175 -3.16 -8.67 4.24
N VAL A 176 -3.92 -9.46 3.49
CA VAL A 176 -5.14 -8.99 2.80
C VAL A 176 -6.17 -8.46 3.79
N ALA A 177 -6.40 -9.17 4.90
CA ALA A 177 -7.33 -8.74 5.93
C ALA A 177 -6.89 -7.43 6.61
N GLY A 178 -5.60 -7.25 6.87
CA GLY A 178 -5.04 -6.01 7.40
C GLY A 178 -5.27 -4.82 6.48
N GLU A 179 -4.96 -4.98 5.19
CA GLU A 179 -5.19 -3.95 4.17
C GLU A 179 -6.69 -3.64 3.98
N ALA A 180 -7.54 -4.66 3.94
CA ALA A 180 -8.98 -4.48 3.82
C ALA A 180 -9.57 -3.78 5.06
N GLY A 181 -9.15 -4.19 6.26
CA GLY A 181 -9.62 -3.60 7.50
C GLY A 181 -9.19 -2.15 7.67
N SER A 182 -7.95 -1.81 7.32
CA SER A 182 -7.46 -0.43 7.36
C SER A 182 -8.16 0.45 6.31
N ALA A 183 -8.39 -0.08 5.11
CA ALA A 183 -9.14 0.60 4.07
C ALA A 183 -10.59 0.89 4.49
N LEU A 184 -11.25 -0.11 5.08
CA LEU A 184 -12.60 0.03 5.60
C LEU A 184 -12.67 1.06 6.74
N PHE A 185 -11.72 1.03 7.67
CA PHE A 185 -11.63 2.00 8.76
C PHE A 185 -11.53 3.43 8.25
N VAL A 186 -10.58 3.72 7.34
CA VAL A 186 -10.41 5.09 6.83
C VAL A 186 -11.60 5.52 5.97
N LEU A 187 -12.24 4.60 5.25
CA LEU A 187 -13.43 4.87 4.47
C LEU A 187 -14.62 5.21 5.35
N ILE A 188 -14.89 4.41 6.38
CA ILE A 188 -15.96 4.67 7.35
C ILE A 188 -15.70 5.99 8.08
N PHE A 189 -14.46 6.21 8.53
CA PHE A 189 -14.09 7.45 9.20
C PHE A 189 -14.29 8.66 8.27
N PHE A 190 -13.91 8.56 7.01
CA PHE A 190 -14.12 9.61 6.02
C PHE A 190 -15.60 9.90 5.81
N LEU A 191 -16.44 8.87 5.64
CA LEU A 191 -17.88 9.03 5.42
C LEU A 191 -18.61 9.62 6.63
N LEU A 192 -18.28 9.16 7.84
CA LEU A 192 -18.98 9.58 9.07
C LEU A 192 -18.54 10.98 9.55
N PHE A 193 -17.25 11.29 9.47
CA PHE A 193 -16.70 12.53 10.04
C PHE A 193 -16.48 13.64 9.01
N HIS A 194 -16.68 13.33 7.72
CA HIS A 194 -16.55 14.32 6.67
C HIS A 194 -17.60 15.44 6.78
N GLU A 195 -18.85 15.10 7.04
CA GLU A 195 -19.95 16.08 7.17
C GLU A 195 -19.85 16.94 8.45
N PHE A 196 -19.34 16.38 9.55
CA PHE A 196 -19.27 17.08 10.83
C PHE A 196 -18.23 18.22 10.85
N HIS A 197 -17.26 18.19 9.96
CA HIS A 197 -16.14 19.17 9.95
C HIS A 197 -16.28 20.30 8.94
N GLU A 198 -17.22 20.23 8.03
CA GLU A 198 -17.49 21.31 7.06
C GLU A 198 -18.12 22.55 7.74
N ASN A 199 -18.86 22.34 8.81
CA ASN A 199 -19.48 23.42 9.60
C ASN A 199 -18.53 24.18 10.55
N THR A 200 -17.34 23.65 10.85
CA THR A 200 -16.40 24.28 11.80
C THR A 200 -15.22 24.97 11.13
N GLY A 201 -15.09 24.85 9.81
CA GLY A 201 -13.90 25.23 9.03
C GLY A 201 -13.81 26.70 8.61
N ARG A 202 -14.54 27.63 9.24
CA ARG A 202 -14.49 29.08 8.86
C ARG A 202 -13.38 29.88 9.55
N SER A 203 -12.48 29.27 10.27
CA SER A 203 -11.47 30.03 11.04
C SER A 203 -10.10 29.37 11.11
N TYR A 204 -9.44 29.18 9.97
CA TYR A 204 -7.98 29.01 9.98
C TYR A 204 -7.37 29.62 8.71
N ARG A 205 -7.41 30.95 8.63
CA ARG A 205 -6.63 31.72 7.67
C ARG A 205 -5.29 32.06 8.32
N ILE A 206 -4.38 31.08 8.40
CA ILE A 206 -3.00 31.31 8.84
C ILE A 206 -2.06 30.99 7.68
N GLY A 207 -1.32 32.00 7.24
CA GLY A 207 -0.03 31.85 6.56
C GLY A 207 -0.05 31.51 5.08
N GLN A 208 -0.79 32.24 4.29
CA GLN A 208 -0.64 32.26 2.82
C GLN A 208 0.64 33.01 2.39
N SER A 209 1.81 32.60 2.85
CA SER A 209 3.06 33.29 2.46
C SER A 209 4.24 32.40 2.09
N SER A 210 4.09 31.10 1.84
CA SER A 210 5.32 30.32 1.61
C SER A 210 5.31 29.19 0.58
N ILE A 211 4.44 29.19 -0.43
CA ILE A 211 4.70 28.31 -1.59
C ILE A 211 4.48 29.11 -2.88
N LYS A 212 5.34 30.12 -3.12
CA LYS A 212 5.53 30.73 -4.44
C LYS A 212 6.44 29.86 -5.31
N ASN A 213 6.12 28.58 -5.48
CA ASN A 213 6.84 27.74 -6.41
C ASN A 213 6.19 27.88 -7.79
N PRO A 214 6.88 28.41 -8.82
CA PRO A 214 6.28 28.70 -10.14
C PRO A 214 5.72 27.44 -10.82
N LEU A 215 6.21 26.26 -10.50
CA LEU A 215 5.69 24.97 -10.96
C LEU A 215 4.24 24.75 -10.52
N PHE A 216 3.89 25.03 -9.26
CA PHE A 216 2.52 24.88 -8.75
C PHE A 216 1.55 25.91 -9.31
N ARG A 217 2.02 27.12 -9.63
CA ARG A 217 1.20 28.19 -10.25
C ARG A 217 0.78 27.85 -11.67
N ASN A 218 1.63 27.22 -12.44
CA ASN A 218 1.30 26.76 -13.79
C ASN A 218 0.34 25.56 -13.79
N PHE A 219 0.42 24.66 -12.80
CA PHE A 219 -0.51 23.54 -12.64
C PHE A 219 -1.92 24.00 -12.24
N GLY A 220 -2.06 25.02 -11.37
CA GLY A 220 -3.35 25.63 -11.05
C GLY A 220 -4.04 26.21 -12.27
N ARG A 221 -3.29 26.82 -13.20
CA ARG A 221 -3.81 27.40 -14.44
C ARG A 221 -4.29 26.35 -15.45
N ILE A 222 -3.68 25.16 -15.47
CA ILE A 222 -4.10 24.04 -16.34
C ILE A 222 -5.44 23.46 -15.85
N SER A 223 -5.70 23.46 -14.54
CA SER A 223 -6.98 22.97 -13.99
C SER A 223 -8.16 23.91 -14.24
N ASP A 224 -7.90 25.21 -14.49
CA ASP A 224 -8.94 26.20 -14.77
C ASP A 224 -9.42 26.20 -16.23
N LEU A 225 -8.62 25.66 -17.15
CA LEU A 225 -8.93 25.66 -18.59
C LEU A 225 -9.92 24.58 -19.04
N SER A 226 -10.25 23.60 -18.19
CA SER A 226 -11.18 22.53 -18.57
C SER A 226 -12.07 22.16 -17.39
N GLY A 227 -13.35 22.48 -17.50
CA GLY A 227 -14.40 22.10 -16.53
C GLY A 227 -14.64 20.60 -16.41
N ASN A 228 -13.85 19.76 -17.08
CA ASN A 228 -13.97 18.30 -17.13
C ASN A 228 -13.10 17.62 -16.05
N LEU A 229 -13.56 16.47 -15.59
CA LEU A 229 -12.87 15.57 -14.62
C LEU A 229 -11.47 15.14 -15.11
N PHE A 230 -11.22 15.18 -16.41
CA PHE A 230 -9.95 14.79 -17.05
C PHE A 230 -8.76 15.73 -16.72
N SER A 231 -9.01 17.00 -16.50
CA SER A 231 -7.95 17.98 -16.21
C SER A 231 -7.24 17.72 -14.87
N PRO A 232 -7.94 17.51 -13.74
CA PRO A 232 -7.28 17.19 -12.47
C PRO A 232 -6.61 15.83 -12.48
N MET A 233 -7.12 14.83 -13.22
CA MET A 233 -6.48 13.53 -13.37
C MET A 233 -5.14 13.64 -14.12
N ALA A 234 -5.08 14.40 -15.21
CA ALA A 234 -3.85 14.62 -15.95
C ALA A 234 -2.79 15.34 -15.10
N ALA A 235 -3.19 16.33 -14.32
CA ALA A 235 -2.31 17.03 -13.41
C ALA A 235 -1.77 16.12 -12.29
N LEU A 236 -2.62 15.27 -11.72
CA LEU A 236 -2.22 14.27 -10.73
C LEU A 236 -1.22 13.26 -11.33
N LEU A 237 -1.49 12.78 -12.55
CA LEU A 237 -0.58 11.86 -13.25
C LEU A 237 0.77 12.51 -13.55
N ALA A 238 0.79 13.74 -14.02
CA ALA A 238 2.03 14.47 -14.31
C ALA A 238 2.91 14.68 -13.07
N LEU A 239 2.31 14.89 -11.89
CA LEU A 239 3.05 14.95 -10.63
C LEU A 239 3.41 13.56 -10.10
N ALA A 240 2.52 12.58 -10.26
CA ALA A 240 2.75 11.21 -9.79
C ALA A 240 3.78 10.46 -10.63
N ALA A 241 3.88 10.71 -11.94
CA ALA A 241 4.75 9.98 -12.85
C ALA A 241 6.25 9.99 -12.43
N PRO A 242 6.90 11.11 -12.12
CA PRO A 242 8.28 11.10 -11.65
C PRO A 242 8.43 10.43 -10.28
N LEU A 243 7.41 10.52 -9.41
CA LEU A 243 7.40 9.83 -8.13
C LEU A 243 7.23 8.31 -8.31
N MET A 244 6.41 7.90 -9.29
CA MET A 244 6.27 6.50 -9.68
C MET A 244 7.59 5.94 -10.20
N ALA A 245 8.27 6.66 -11.09
CA ALA A 245 9.55 6.24 -11.64
C ALA A 245 10.61 6.06 -10.55
N ASN A 246 10.75 7.01 -9.63
CA ASN A 246 11.70 6.92 -8.52
C ASN A 246 11.39 5.73 -7.59
N ARG A 247 10.13 5.56 -7.19
CA ARG A 247 9.71 4.43 -6.34
C ARG A 247 9.85 3.08 -7.05
N LEU A 248 9.59 3.05 -8.35
CA LEU A 248 9.75 1.86 -9.16
C LEU A 248 11.21 1.41 -9.19
N VAL A 249 12.15 2.34 -9.42
CA VAL A 249 13.59 2.04 -9.40
C VAL A 249 14.00 1.47 -8.03
N LEU A 250 13.57 2.08 -6.93
CA LEU A 250 13.89 1.59 -5.59
C LEU A 250 13.32 0.19 -5.33
N ASN A 251 12.07 -0.07 -5.74
CA ASN A 251 11.46 -1.38 -5.59
C ASN A 251 12.08 -2.43 -6.49
N LEU A 252 12.51 -2.06 -7.72
CA LEU A 252 13.24 -2.97 -8.61
C LEU A 252 14.61 -3.35 -8.03
N LEU A 253 15.32 -2.39 -7.41
CA LEU A 253 16.58 -2.68 -6.72
C LEU A 253 16.37 -3.64 -5.54
N GLN A 254 15.37 -3.40 -4.69
CA GLN A 254 15.03 -4.31 -3.60
C GLN A 254 14.57 -5.70 -4.11
N SER A 255 13.85 -5.71 -5.24
CA SER A 255 13.41 -6.96 -5.87
C SER A 255 14.60 -7.76 -6.37
N ALA A 256 15.55 -7.10 -7.03
CA ALA A 256 16.78 -7.73 -7.51
C ALA A 256 17.57 -8.33 -6.35
N GLU A 257 17.71 -7.60 -5.24
CA GLU A 257 18.38 -8.10 -4.04
C GLU A 257 17.68 -9.34 -3.48
N THR A 258 16.37 -9.29 -3.28
CA THR A 258 15.58 -10.38 -2.70
C THR A 258 15.57 -11.64 -3.57
N ILE A 259 15.62 -11.50 -4.90
CA ILE A 259 15.59 -12.63 -5.84
C ILE A 259 16.99 -13.15 -6.12
N MET A 260 17.99 -12.26 -6.28
CA MET A 260 19.33 -12.66 -6.66
C MET A 260 20.10 -13.37 -5.53
N ILE A 261 19.88 -12.99 -4.28
CA ILE A 261 20.59 -13.62 -3.15
C ILE A 261 20.27 -15.11 -3.07
N PRO A 262 19.02 -15.57 -2.98
CA PRO A 262 18.71 -17.00 -2.99
C PRO A 262 19.21 -17.73 -4.25
N ALA A 263 19.05 -17.12 -5.42
CA ALA A 263 19.49 -17.71 -6.67
C ALA A 263 21.03 -17.94 -6.74
N ARG A 264 21.82 -17.04 -6.15
CA ARG A 264 23.27 -17.18 -6.06
C ARG A 264 23.68 -18.23 -5.01
N LEU A 265 23.00 -18.29 -3.89
CA LEU A 265 23.29 -19.27 -2.85
C LEU A 265 23.09 -20.71 -3.31
N THR A 266 22.13 -20.96 -4.20
CA THR A 266 21.98 -22.31 -4.83
C THR A 266 23.16 -22.67 -5.72
N VAL A 267 23.82 -21.73 -6.38
CA VAL A 267 25.05 -21.96 -7.19
C VAL A 267 26.23 -22.37 -6.30
N TYR A 268 26.26 -21.92 -5.04
CA TYR A 268 27.29 -22.31 -4.07
C TYR A 268 26.99 -23.63 -3.33
N GLY A 269 25.98 -24.39 -3.81
CA GLY A 269 25.74 -25.76 -3.33
C GLY A 269 24.72 -25.86 -2.19
N LEU A 270 24.06 -24.76 -1.80
CA LEU A 270 22.93 -24.85 -0.86
C LEU A 270 21.69 -25.40 -1.56
N THR A 271 20.91 -26.18 -0.84
CA THR A 271 19.60 -26.62 -1.33
C THR A 271 18.66 -25.41 -1.45
N ARG A 272 17.67 -25.48 -2.33
CA ARG A 272 16.73 -24.37 -2.58
C ARG A 272 15.99 -23.93 -1.32
N SER A 273 15.63 -24.86 -0.45
CA SER A 273 15.02 -24.57 0.84
C SER A 273 15.96 -23.81 1.79
N GLN A 274 17.24 -24.15 1.81
CA GLN A 274 18.27 -23.48 2.61
C GLN A 274 18.63 -22.09 2.05
N ALA A 275 18.52 -21.89 0.74
CA ALA A 275 18.80 -20.62 0.12
C ALA A 275 17.67 -19.57 0.35
N VAL A 276 16.45 -20.03 0.60
CA VAL A 276 15.27 -19.19 0.83
C VAL A 276 15.02 -18.93 2.32
N SER A 277 15.50 -19.81 3.22
CA SER A 277 15.41 -19.63 4.67
C SER A 277 16.42 -18.62 5.20
#